data_e82fabeb7b215a5e67ada246d19065b7
#
_entry.id   e82fabeb7b215a5e67ada246d19065b7
#
_cell.length_a   1.000
_cell.length_b   1.000
_cell.length_c   1.000
_cell.angle_alpha   90.00
_cell.angle_beta   90.00
_cell.angle_gamma   90.00
#
_symmetry.space_group_name_H-M   'P 1'
#
loop_
_entity.id
_entity.type
_entity.pdbx_description
1 polymer ?
#
loop_
_entity_poly.entity_id
_entity_poly.type
_entity_poly.pdbx_seq_one_letter_code
_entity_poly.pdbx_strand_id
1 'polypeptide(L)'
;NQQVLLSHENTLPILLINAVNNLGNFGLGYGLITKKSTWQESAVSIAYGVSSWTSLLLSSVYISLKYRQNGLLSFKLSPFLTNLRKLLQKGMPIGLQNGAEVIALWVSMLMAGEFGDASLTAAEIAGQYVYILTVPGFALGQVTMVLSAQQYTRKNYAELRRVGIRAMLLSQVLPACGMLLFLTIPRQLIQFFLDNNTEADDILTVTQRLLVINGIGQFFDGVRQTLTGALIGQGDNVYPMVINVTSMCLIGILSSYLMGFLGHEGVDGIFAGRSISMFLAAILLAIRWFRASSHLIATPLQGALTGSREALLADSDEDTASEEFIFEINSMPASSNASFFQRAPLARSHSLPESSTDSIEADDSVSLPCPSI
;
A
#
# COMPACT_ATOMS: atom_id res chain seq x y z
N ASN A 1 -5.69 16.68 3.65
CA ASN A 1 -5.03 17.66 2.77
C ASN A 1 -3.89 17.04 1.94
N GLN A 2 -2.99 16.25 2.54
CA GLN A 2 -1.86 15.63 1.82
C GLN A 2 -2.33 14.68 0.70
N GLN A 3 -3.40 13.90 0.93
CA GLN A 3 -3.95 12.98 -0.08
C GLN A 3 -4.52 13.72 -1.31
N VAL A 4 -5.06 14.92 -1.12
CA VAL A 4 -5.54 15.76 -2.24
C VAL A 4 -4.38 16.20 -3.12
N LEU A 5 -3.26 16.58 -2.52
CA LEU A 5 -2.05 16.95 -3.27
C LEU A 5 -1.42 15.74 -3.98
N LEU A 6 -1.46 14.56 -3.35
CA LEU A 6 -0.95 13.33 -3.93
C LEU A 6 -1.78 12.89 -5.14
N SER A 7 -3.10 13.03 -5.10
CA SER A 7 -3.99 12.70 -6.21
C SER A 7 -3.78 13.59 -7.45
N HIS A 8 -3.25 14.78 -7.25
CA HIS A 8 -2.87 15.72 -8.34
C HIS A 8 -1.41 15.60 -8.79
N GLU A 9 -0.72 14.49 -8.41
CA GLU A 9 0.69 14.22 -8.78
C GLU A 9 1.70 15.29 -8.33
N ASN A 10 1.31 16.24 -7.49
CA ASN A 10 2.18 17.28 -6.94
C ASN A 10 2.82 16.79 -5.64
N THR A 11 3.93 16.07 -5.76
CA THR A 11 4.64 15.48 -4.60
C THR A 11 5.58 16.47 -3.90
N LEU A 12 6.14 17.44 -4.64
CA LEU A 12 7.12 18.38 -4.12
C LEU A 12 6.61 19.28 -2.98
N PRO A 13 5.40 19.88 -3.05
CA PRO A 13 4.85 20.65 -1.93
C PRO A 13 4.62 19.79 -0.68
N ILE A 14 4.21 18.53 -0.86
CA ILE A 14 4.02 17.59 0.27
C ILE A 14 5.36 17.33 0.96
N LEU A 15 6.41 17.08 0.19
CA LEU A 15 7.76 16.89 0.70
C LEU A 15 8.24 18.10 1.49
N LEU A 16 8.09 19.30 0.95
CA LEU A 16 8.50 20.56 1.62
C LEU A 16 7.70 20.79 2.91
N ILE A 17 6.38 20.60 2.91
CA ILE A 17 5.55 20.77 4.10
C ILE A 17 5.96 19.76 5.17
N ASN A 18 6.20 18.49 4.80
CA ASN A 18 6.64 17.46 5.73
C ASN A 18 8.06 17.72 6.25
N ALA A 19 8.98 18.23 5.40
CA ALA A 19 10.30 18.60 5.85
C ALA A 19 10.26 19.74 6.88
N VAL A 20 9.46 20.79 6.63
CA VAL A 20 9.24 21.88 7.60
C VAL A 20 8.61 21.38 8.88
N ASN A 21 7.63 20.46 8.78
CA ASN A 21 7.00 19.85 9.96
C ASN A 21 8.00 19.07 10.81
N ASN A 22 8.83 18.22 10.20
CA ASN A 22 9.81 17.40 10.90
C ASN A 22 10.93 18.25 11.52
N LEU A 23 11.46 19.22 10.77
CA LEU A 23 12.44 20.15 11.30
C LEU A 23 11.88 21.01 12.43
N GLY A 24 10.64 21.47 12.30
CA GLY A 24 9.94 22.21 13.35
C GLY A 24 9.72 21.35 14.61
N ASN A 25 9.29 20.11 14.45
CA ASN A 25 9.13 19.16 15.55
C ASN A 25 10.45 18.92 16.30
N PHE A 26 11.52 18.61 15.54
CA PHE A 26 12.84 18.43 16.12
C PHE A 26 13.37 19.69 16.83
N GLY A 27 13.28 20.85 16.19
CA GLY A 27 13.78 22.11 16.75
C GLY A 27 13.02 22.56 18.00
N LEU A 28 11.67 22.43 17.98
CA LEU A 28 10.84 22.73 19.14
C LEU A 28 11.06 21.73 20.29
N GLY A 29 11.12 20.43 19.97
CA GLY A 29 11.38 19.38 20.94
C GLY A 29 12.73 19.59 21.63
N TYR A 30 13.80 19.78 20.86
CA TYR A 30 15.14 20.04 21.39
C TYR A 30 15.18 21.33 22.22
N GLY A 31 14.56 22.41 21.74
CA GLY A 31 14.52 23.68 22.45
C GLY A 31 13.75 23.62 23.78
N LEU A 32 12.69 22.80 23.87
CA LEU A 32 11.94 22.60 25.12
C LEU A 32 12.65 21.69 26.11
N ILE A 33 13.37 20.67 25.64
CA ILE A 33 14.15 19.75 26.48
C ILE A 33 15.36 20.48 27.10
N THR A 34 16.07 21.30 26.32
CA THR A 34 17.29 22.00 26.79
C THR A 34 16.98 23.15 27.74
N LYS A 35 15.82 23.79 27.62
CA LYS A 35 15.36 24.77 28.61
C LYS A 35 14.75 24.01 29.78
N LYS A 36 15.39 24.06 30.97
CA LYS A 36 14.86 23.52 32.25
C LYS A 36 13.50 24.16 32.55
N SER A 37 12.45 23.74 31.87
CA SER A 37 11.08 24.21 32.04
C SER A 37 10.22 23.10 32.67
N THR A 38 9.14 23.50 33.35
CA THR A 38 8.12 22.58 33.83
C THR A 38 7.47 21.67 32.78
N TRP A 39 7.76 21.93 31.50
CA TRP A 39 7.23 21.20 30.35
C TRP A 39 8.20 20.17 29.77
N GLN A 40 9.33 19.89 30.43
CA GLN A 40 10.38 19.00 29.90
C GLN A 40 9.88 17.58 29.62
N GLU A 41 9.05 17.02 30.51
CA GLU A 41 8.47 15.69 30.32
C GLU A 41 7.46 15.62 29.16
N SER A 42 6.76 16.73 28.90
CA SER A 42 5.77 16.84 27.82
C SER A 42 6.31 17.48 26.55
N ALA A 43 7.61 17.82 26.51
CA ALA A 43 8.23 18.60 25.42
C ALA A 43 8.02 17.99 24.04
N VAL A 44 8.22 16.68 23.91
CA VAL A 44 8.08 15.93 22.65
C VAL A 44 6.63 15.94 22.17
N SER A 45 5.67 15.71 23.08
CA SER A 45 4.24 15.70 22.75
C SER A 45 3.75 17.08 22.31
N ILE A 46 4.19 18.14 23.01
CA ILE A 46 3.85 19.52 22.64
C ILE A 46 4.46 19.89 21.29
N ALA A 47 5.74 19.57 21.06
CA ALA A 47 6.41 19.85 19.81
C ALA A 47 5.71 19.14 18.64
N TYR A 48 5.33 17.87 18.80
CA TYR A 48 4.58 17.11 17.83
C TYR A 48 3.20 17.74 17.54
N GLY A 49 2.47 18.11 18.58
CA GLY A 49 1.16 18.75 18.44
C GLY A 49 1.25 20.07 17.66
N VAL A 50 2.13 20.97 18.07
CA VAL A 50 2.33 22.28 17.41
C VAL A 50 2.76 22.10 15.94
N SER A 51 3.71 21.22 15.67
CA SER A 51 4.18 20.94 14.32
C SER A 51 3.09 20.34 13.43
N SER A 52 2.25 19.46 13.96
CA SER A 52 1.12 18.86 13.22
C SER A 52 0.07 19.91 12.85
N TRP A 53 -0.28 20.81 13.75
CA TRP A 53 -1.19 21.93 13.47
C TRP A 53 -0.59 22.89 12.42
N THR A 54 0.70 23.18 12.52
CA THR A 54 1.41 24.01 11.54
C THR A 54 1.36 23.38 10.14
N SER A 55 1.62 22.07 10.05
CA SER A 55 1.53 21.32 8.79
C SER A 55 0.11 21.34 8.21
N LEU A 56 -0.91 21.21 9.05
CA LEU A 56 -2.31 21.31 8.63
C LEU A 56 -2.64 22.70 8.08
N LEU A 57 -2.20 23.74 8.74
CA LEU A 57 -2.40 25.12 8.28
C LEU A 57 -1.67 25.39 6.97
N LEU A 58 -0.39 25.05 6.86
CA LEU A 58 0.40 25.22 5.64
C LEU A 58 -0.22 24.49 4.45
N SER A 59 -0.62 23.23 4.63
CA SER A 59 -1.25 22.45 3.57
C SER A 59 -2.60 23.02 3.15
N SER A 60 -3.41 23.50 4.13
CA SER A 60 -4.71 24.13 3.86
C SER A 60 -4.56 25.44 3.09
N VAL A 61 -3.62 26.29 3.51
CA VAL A 61 -3.31 27.56 2.83
C VAL A 61 -2.81 27.29 1.42
N TYR A 62 -1.89 26.35 1.24
CA TYR A 62 -1.37 26.01 -0.09
C TYR A 62 -2.47 25.52 -1.03
N ILE A 63 -3.36 24.61 -0.57
CA ILE A 63 -4.48 24.13 -1.36
C ILE A 63 -5.44 25.28 -1.69
N SER A 64 -5.75 26.14 -0.72
CA SER A 64 -6.64 27.27 -0.91
C SER A 64 -6.11 28.27 -1.94
N LEU A 65 -4.81 28.54 -1.93
CA LEU A 65 -4.18 29.48 -2.87
C LEU A 65 -4.09 28.89 -4.29
N LYS A 66 -3.66 27.64 -4.40
CA LYS A 66 -3.42 27.00 -5.70
C LYS A 66 -4.71 26.63 -6.43
N TYR A 67 -5.73 26.19 -5.68
CA TYR A 67 -6.98 25.70 -6.26
C TYR A 67 -8.17 26.65 -6.06
N ARG A 68 -7.90 27.91 -5.67
CA ARG A 68 -8.93 28.95 -5.47
C ARG A 68 -9.80 29.17 -6.70
N GLN A 69 -9.24 29.06 -7.89
CA GLN A 69 -9.94 29.28 -9.15
C GLN A 69 -10.86 28.12 -9.54
N ASN A 70 -10.66 26.93 -9.00
CA ASN A 70 -11.40 25.72 -9.37
C ASN A 70 -12.69 25.50 -8.55
N GLY A 71 -13.14 26.49 -7.79
CA GLY A 71 -14.42 26.39 -7.05
C GLY A 71 -14.46 25.36 -5.91
N LEU A 72 -13.31 24.77 -5.54
CA LEU A 72 -13.18 23.75 -4.47
C LEU A 72 -13.60 24.26 -3.09
N LEU A 73 -13.70 25.57 -2.88
CA LEU A 73 -14.10 26.18 -1.61
C LEU A 73 -15.61 26.51 -1.54
N SER A 74 -16.43 26.13 -2.53
CA SER A 74 -17.87 26.34 -2.47
C SER A 74 -18.53 25.27 -1.56
N PHE A 75 -18.73 25.60 -0.30
CA PHE A 75 -19.45 24.78 0.66
C PHE A 75 -20.95 24.80 0.36
N LYS A 76 -21.46 23.84 -0.43
CA LYS A 76 -22.90 23.59 -0.55
C LYS A 76 -23.28 22.45 0.38
N LEU A 77 -24.13 22.74 1.36
CA LEU A 77 -24.47 21.80 2.46
C LEU A 77 -25.25 20.56 1.96
N SER A 78 -26.08 20.69 0.94
CA SER A 78 -26.90 19.60 0.43
C SER A 78 -26.10 18.46 -0.22
N PRO A 79 -25.14 18.71 -1.14
CA PRO A 79 -24.27 17.65 -1.66
C PRO A 79 -23.24 17.15 -0.63
N PHE A 80 -22.97 17.92 0.44
CA PHE A 80 -22.01 17.54 1.47
C PHE A 80 -22.44 16.27 2.21
N LEU A 81 -23.68 16.16 2.67
CA LEU A 81 -24.17 14.98 3.41
C LEU A 81 -24.18 13.72 2.55
N THR A 82 -24.57 13.82 1.29
CA THR A 82 -24.57 12.67 0.36
C THR A 82 -23.14 12.20 0.05
N ASN A 83 -22.23 13.15 -0.16
CA ASN A 83 -20.83 12.86 -0.42
C ASN A 83 -20.10 12.36 0.85
N LEU A 84 -20.45 12.87 2.03
CA LEU A 84 -19.93 12.41 3.31
C LEU A 84 -20.25 10.94 3.55
N ARG A 85 -21.49 10.50 3.27
CA ARG A 85 -21.87 9.09 3.37
C ARG A 85 -21.04 8.20 2.45
N LYS A 86 -20.84 8.62 1.19
CA LYS A 86 -19.97 7.89 0.23
C LYS A 86 -18.52 7.85 0.68
N LEU A 87 -18.02 8.98 1.23
CA LEU A 87 -16.66 9.08 1.75
C LEU A 87 -16.46 8.17 2.95
N LEU A 88 -17.41 8.16 3.89
CA LEU A 88 -17.39 7.28 5.06
C LEU A 88 -17.44 5.80 4.64
N GLN A 89 -18.31 5.43 3.70
CA GLN A 89 -18.38 4.05 3.22
C GLN A 89 -17.07 3.54 2.63
N LYS A 90 -16.31 4.41 1.94
CA LYS A 90 -15.00 4.04 1.37
C LYS A 90 -13.84 4.22 2.36
N GLY A 91 -13.89 5.23 3.21
CA GLY A 91 -12.82 5.57 4.14
C GLY A 91 -12.84 4.74 5.43
N MET A 92 -14.03 4.35 5.90
CA MET A 92 -14.19 3.58 7.13
C MET A 92 -13.44 2.23 7.09
N PRO A 93 -13.49 1.44 6.01
CA PRO A 93 -12.68 0.24 5.90
C PRO A 93 -11.17 0.50 6.06
N ILE A 94 -10.66 1.54 5.42
CA ILE A 94 -9.24 1.91 5.49
C ILE A 94 -8.87 2.39 6.90
N GLY A 95 -9.74 3.21 7.50
CA GLY A 95 -9.55 3.69 8.88
C GLY A 95 -9.56 2.55 9.90
N LEU A 96 -10.48 1.61 9.76
CA LEU A 96 -10.58 0.45 10.66
C LEU A 96 -9.37 -0.46 10.53
N GLN A 97 -8.87 -0.68 9.32
CA GLN A 97 -7.64 -1.45 9.07
C GLN A 97 -6.43 -0.81 9.76
N ASN A 98 -6.20 0.49 9.57
CA ASN A 98 -5.08 1.19 10.20
C ASN A 98 -5.22 1.24 11.72
N GLY A 99 -6.45 1.43 12.23
CA GLY A 99 -6.75 1.37 13.65
C GLY A 99 -6.45 0.00 14.26
N ALA A 100 -6.81 -1.08 13.58
CA ALA A 100 -6.53 -2.44 14.03
C ALA A 100 -5.02 -2.71 14.14
N GLU A 101 -4.21 -2.20 13.20
CA GLU A 101 -2.76 -2.33 13.23
C GLU A 101 -2.16 -1.63 14.46
N VAL A 102 -2.60 -0.41 14.75
CA VAL A 102 -2.16 0.34 15.93
C VAL A 102 -2.60 -0.35 17.22
N ILE A 103 -3.84 -0.83 17.30
CA ILE A 103 -4.35 -1.55 18.48
C ILE A 103 -3.53 -2.83 18.72
N ALA A 104 -3.27 -3.62 17.68
CA ALA A 104 -2.49 -4.85 17.80
C ALA A 104 -1.06 -4.57 18.30
N LEU A 105 -0.43 -3.48 17.84
CA LEU A 105 0.89 -3.06 18.30
C LEU A 105 0.87 -2.67 19.77
N TRP A 106 -0.09 -1.85 20.21
CA TRP A 106 -0.22 -1.45 21.61
C TRP A 106 -0.49 -2.64 22.53
N VAL A 107 -1.37 -3.54 22.13
CA VAL A 107 -1.65 -4.78 22.90
C VAL A 107 -0.39 -5.62 23.03
N SER A 108 0.41 -5.78 21.96
CA SER A 108 1.68 -6.51 22.03
C SER A 108 2.67 -5.86 23.00
N MET A 109 2.74 -4.52 23.05
CA MET A 109 3.60 -3.80 24.00
C MET A 109 3.11 -3.96 25.45
N LEU A 110 1.79 -3.89 25.71
CA LEU A 110 1.23 -4.15 27.03
C LEU A 110 1.52 -5.57 27.50
N MET A 111 1.38 -6.57 26.61
CA MET A 111 1.73 -7.95 26.91
C MET A 111 3.23 -8.12 27.23
N ALA A 112 4.12 -7.39 26.53
CA ALA A 112 5.55 -7.40 26.80
C ALA A 112 5.89 -6.83 28.20
N GLY A 113 5.11 -5.83 28.66
CA GLY A 113 5.25 -5.24 30.00
C GLY A 113 4.98 -6.21 31.14
N GLU A 114 4.12 -7.22 30.95
CA GLU A 114 3.86 -8.26 31.97
C GLU A 114 5.11 -9.13 32.28
N PHE A 115 6.09 -9.14 31.38
CA PHE A 115 7.37 -9.87 31.56
C PHE A 115 8.47 -9.02 32.22
N GLY A 116 8.12 -7.81 32.67
CA GLY A 116 9.00 -6.91 33.43
C GLY A 116 9.64 -5.79 32.61
N ASP A 117 10.22 -4.83 33.32
CA ASP A 117 10.72 -3.57 32.73
C ASP A 117 11.84 -3.78 31.69
N ALA A 118 12.74 -4.74 31.92
CA ALA A 118 13.80 -5.09 30.99
C ALA A 118 13.26 -5.60 29.66
N SER A 119 12.20 -6.42 29.70
CA SER A 119 11.51 -6.95 28.53
C SER A 119 10.76 -5.88 27.75
N LEU A 120 10.10 -4.97 28.46
CA LEU A 120 9.43 -3.83 27.85
C LEU A 120 10.42 -2.89 27.16
N THR A 121 11.53 -2.56 27.85
CA THR A 121 12.60 -1.72 27.29
C THR A 121 13.22 -2.37 26.03
N ALA A 122 13.46 -3.67 26.07
CA ALA A 122 13.96 -4.42 24.90
C ALA A 122 12.96 -4.36 23.72
N ALA A 123 11.67 -4.51 24.00
CA ALA A 123 10.60 -4.42 23.02
C ALA A 123 10.49 -3.01 22.41
N GLU A 124 10.61 -1.95 23.22
CA GLU A 124 10.62 -0.56 22.77
C GLU A 124 11.80 -0.24 21.86
N ILE A 125 13.03 -0.65 22.24
CA ILE A 125 14.22 -0.45 21.42
C ILE A 125 14.07 -1.19 20.08
N ALA A 126 13.67 -2.44 20.11
CA ALA A 126 13.42 -3.20 18.89
C ALA A 126 12.32 -2.55 18.05
N GLY A 127 11.26 -2.03 18.69
CA GLY A 127 10.14 -1.33 18.05
C GLY A 127 10.56 -0.09 17.27
N GLN A 128 11.53 0.70 17.78
CA GLN A 128 12.05 1.88 17.08
C GLN A 128 12.72 1.50 15.74
N TYR A 129 13.52 0.45 15.73
CA TYR A 129 14.16 -0.03 14.50
C TYR A 129 13.16 -0.61 13.51
N VAL A 130 12.20 -1.38 14.02
CA VAL A 130 11.09 -1.91 13.21
C VAL A 130 10.30 -0.77 12.57
N TYR A 131 10.02 0.29 13.31
CA TYR A 131 9.29 1.45 12.79
C TYR A 131 10.02 2.12 11.63
N ILE A 132 11.35 2.26 11.72
CA ILE A 132 12.19 2.79 10.63
C ILE A 132 12.02 1.95 9.35
N LEU A 133 11.91 0.63 9.46
CA LEU A 133 11.71 -0.27 8.32
C LEU A 133 10.26 -0.28 7.80
N THR A 134 9.28 -0.08 8.69
CA THR A 134 7.84 -0.10 8.34
C THR A 134 7.42 1.14 7.54
N VAL A 135 7.92 2.33 7.88
CA VAL A 135 7.51 3.60 7.25
C VAL A 135 7.72 3.60 5.73
N PRO A 136 8.87 3.19 5.17
CA PRO A 136 9.03 3.09 3.72
C PRO A 136 8.13 2.04 3.06
N GLY A 137 7.87 0.92 3.74
CA GLY A 137 6.90 -0.09 3.28
C GLY A 137 5.49 0.49 3.15
N PHE A 138 5.05 1.25 4.16
CA PHE A 138 3.79 1.97 4.13
C PHE A 138 3.74 3.00 2.99
N ALA A 139 4.80 3.77 2.78
CA ALA A 139 4.91 4.73 1.67
C ALA A 139 4.78 4.04 0.31
N LEU A 140 5.46 2.89 0.12
CA LEU A 140 5.33 2.08 -1.09
C LEU A 140 3.91 1.55 -1.29
N GLY A 141 3.21 1.16 -0.21
CA GLY A 141 1.81 0.79 -0.25
C GLY A 141 0.91 1.93 -0.77
N GLN A 142 1.13 3.17 -0.30
CA GLN A 142 0.41 4.35 -0.76
C GLN A 142 0.68 4.67 -2.25
N VAL A 143 1.93 4.60 -2.67
CA VAL A 143 2.31 4.80 -4.09
C VAL A 143 1.67 3.70 -4.96
N THR A 144 1.72 2.45 -4.51
CA THR A 144 1.11 1.32 -5.22
C THR A 144 -0.40 1.49 -5.36
N MET A 145 -1.08 2.03 -4.34
CA MET A 145 -2.50 2.34 -4.39
C MET A 145 -2.81 3.36 -5.49
N VAL A 146 -2.06 4.46 -5.57
CA VAL A 146 -2.27 5.50 -6.59
C VAL A 146 -1.99 4.96 -8.00
N LEU A 147 -0.86 4.29 -8.20
CA LEU A 147 -0.49 3.73 -9.51
C LEU A 147 -1.48 2.65 -9.96
N SER A 148 -1.94 1.79 -9.04
CA SER A 148 -2.93 0.76 -9.34
C SER A 148 -4.28 1.38 -9.73
N ALA A 149 -4.73 2.45 -9.05
CA ALA A 149 -5.94 3.16 -9.39
C ALA A 149 -5.87 3.78 -10.79
N GLN A 150 -4.73 4.38 -11.15
CA GLN A 150 -4.51 4.94 -12.50
C GLN A 150 -4.57 3.86 -13.58
N GLN A 151 -3.86 2.73 -13.40
CA GLN A 151 -3.86 1.65 -14.39
C GLN A 151 -5.23 0.96 -14.50
N TYR A 152 -5.92 0.81 -13.37
CA TYR A 152 -7.28 0.27 -13.33
C TYR A 152 -8.26 1.16 -14.11
N THR A 153 -8.21 2.47 -13.92
CA THR A 153 -9.05 3.45 -14.65
C THR A 153 -8.75 3.44 -16.15
N ARG A 154 -7.47 3.28 -16.53
CA ARG A 154 -7.02 3.16 -17.93
C ARG A 154 -7.32 1.78 -18.54
N LYS A 155 -7.90 0.84 -17.78
CA LYS A 155 -8.16 -0.55 -18.18
C LYS A 155 -6.89 -1.30 -18.64
N ASN A 156 -5.71 -0.86 -18.22
CA ASN A 156 -4.44 -1.52 -18.52
C ASN A 156 -4.09 -2.54 -17.44
N TYR A 157 -4.76 -3.69 -17.47
CA TYR A 157 -4.66 -4.71 -16.43
C TYR A 157 -3.30 -5.44 -16.43
N ALA A 158 -2.63 -5.50 -17.58
CA ALA A 158 -1.29 -6.08 -17.66
C ALA A 158 -0.26 -5.23 -16.90
N GLU A 159 -0.31 -3.90 -17.07
CA GLU A 159 0.59 -3.00 -16.35
C GLU A 159 0.21 -2.88 -14.86
N LEU A 160 -1.07 -2.93 -14.53
CA LEU A 160 -1.55 -3.03 -13.15
C LEU A 160 -0.90 -4.20 -12.41
N ARG A 161 -0.84 -5.38 -13.03
CA ARG A 161 -0.18 -6.57 -12.47
C ARG A 161 1.33 -6.36 -12.31
N ARG A 162 1.97 -5.73 -13.29
CA ARG A 162 3.41 -5.41 -13.23
C ARG A 162 3.74 -4.42 -12.12
N VAL A 163 2.92 -3.39 -11.94
CA VAL A 163 3.05 -2.41 -10.85
C VAL A 163 3.02 -3.11 -9.50
N GLY A 164 2.03 -3.97 -9.26
CA GLY A 164 1.93 -4.72 -8.00
C GLY A 164 3.16 -5.62 -7.74
N ILE A 165 3.62 -6.38 -8.75
CA ILE A 165 4.80 -7.24 -8.60
C ILE A 165 6.06 -6.41 -8.34
N ARG A 166 6.29 -5.32 -9.09
CA ARG A 166 7.45 -4.44 -8.87
C ARG A 166 7.43 -3.80 -7.49
N ALA A 167 6.25 -3.38 -7.02
CA ALA A 167 6.09 -2.81 -5.68
C ALA A 167 6.40 -3.85 -4.59
N MET A 168 5.92 -5.10 -4.74
CA MET A 168 6.26 -6.19 -3.83
C MET A 168 7.77 -6.45 -3.76
N LEU A 169 8.44 -6.53 -4.90
CA LEU A 169 9.89 -6.74 -4.94
C LEU A 169 10.66 -5.56 -4.33
N LEU A 170 10.25 -4.33 -4.65
CA LEU A 170 10.89 -3.13 -4.11
C LEU A 170 10.71 -3.02 -2.60
N SER A 171 9.56 -3.45 -2.06
CA SER A 171 9.29 -3.42 -0.62
C SER A 171 10.19 -4.35 0.19
N GLN A 172 10.87 -5.32 -0.45
CA GLN A 172 11.79 -6.24 0.22
C GLN A 172 13.21 -5.67 0.41
N VAL A 173 13.57 -4.61 -0.32
CA VAL A 173 14.94 -4.07 -0.31
C VAL A 173 15.32 -3.55 1.08
N LEU A 174 14.43 -2.75 1.71
CA LEU A 174 14.69 -2.17 3.02
C LEU A 174 14.67 -3.19 4.17
N PRO A 175 13.69 -4.11 4.27
CA PRO A 175 13.77 -5.20 5.22
C PRO A 175 15.02 -6.06 5.05
N ALA A 176 15.48 -6.32 3.81
CA ALA A 176 16.71 -7.06 3.57
C ALA A 176 17.96 -6.31 4.10
N CYS A 177 18.06 -5.01 3.83
CA CYS A 177 19.13 -4.17 4.38
C CYS A 177 19.06 -4.11 5.92
N GLY A 178 17.86 -3.94 6.48
CA GLY A 178 17.66 -3.92 7.94
C GLY A 178 18.04 -5.25 8.58
N MET A 179 17.63 -6.36 8.00
CA MET A 179 18.00 -7.69 8.49
C MET A 179 19.51 -7.92 8.46
N LEU A 180 20.19 -7.48 7.40
CA LEU A 180 21.64 -7.53 7.31
C LEU A 180 22.30 -6.72 8.44
N LEU A 181 21.82 -5.51 8.73
CA LEU A 181 22.29 -4.69 9.84
C LEU A 181 22.05 -5.35 11.20
N PHE A 182 20.87 -5.93 11.41
CA PHE A 182 20.51 -6.63 12.66
C PHE A 182 21.37 -7.87 12.91
N LEU A 183 21.85 -8.52 11.85
CA LEU A 183 22.73 -9.69 11.98
C LEU A 183 24.22 -9.31 12.12
N THR A 184 24.67 -8.21 11.48
CA THR A 184 26.10 -7.84 11.45
C THR A 184 26.52 -6.98 12.64
N ILE A 185 25.70 -6.02 13.04
CA ILE A 185 26.07 -5.01 14.06
C ILE A 185 25.00 -4.81 15.16
N PRO A 186 24.35 -5.87 15.68
CA PRO A 186 23.25 -5.71 16.63
C PRO A 186 23.65 -4.98 17.91
N ARG A 187 24.85 -5.28 18.46
CA ARG A 187 25.34 -4.67 19.69
C ARG A 187 25.48 -3.15 19.59
N GLN A 188 26.03 -2.64 18.48
CA GLN A 188 26.24 -1.20 18.29
C GLN A 188 24.90 -0.46 18.15
N LEU A 189 23.93 -1.10 17.45
CA LEU A 189 22.58 -0.55 17.33
C LEU A 189 21.90 -0.42 18.70
N ILE A 190 21.98 -1.45 19.54
CA ILE A 190 21.32 -1.47 20.83
C ILE A 190 22.00 -0.53 21.82
N GLN A 191 23.34 -0.50 21.83
CA GLN A 191 24.12 0.38 22.70
C GLN A 191 23.88 1.87 22.45
N PHE A 192 23.38 2.24 21.28
CA PHE A 192 22.98 3.62 21.00
C PHE A 192 21.84 4.10 21.91
N PHE A 193 20.99 3.19 22.41
CA PHE A 193 19.87 3.48 23.29
C PHE A 193 20.14 3.17 24.76
N LEU A 194 21.14 2.37 25.05
CA LEU A 194 21.48 1.92 26.42
C LEU A 194 22.67 2.69 26.96
N ASP A 195 22.52 3.22 28.16
CA ASP A 195 23.66 3.70 28.95
C ASP A 195 24.40 2.51 29.57
N ASN A 196 25.72 2.66 29.85
CA ASN A 196 26.60 1.57 30.31
C ASN A 196 26.31 1.11 31.76
N ASN A 197 25.12 0.62 32.03
CA ASN A 197 24.67 0.09 33.31
C ASN A 197 24.67 -1.43 33.34
N THR A 198 24.78 -2.03 34.52
CA THR A 198 24.91 -3.49 34.75
C THR A 198 23.74 -4.35 34.25
N GLU A 199 22.55 -3.77 34.02
CA GLU A 199 21.37 -4.45 33.46
C GLU A 199 21.38 -4.51 31.92
N ALA A 200 22.42 -3.91 31.31
CA ALA A 200 22.50 -3.76 29.84
C ALA A 200 22.67 -5.10 29.11
N ASP A 201 23.28 -6.12 29.71
CA ASP A 201 23.56 -7.39 29.03
C ASP A 201 22.31 -8.24 28.83
N ASP A 202 21.36 -8.26 29.78
CA ASP A 202 20.10 -8.98 29.65
C ASP A 202 19.20 -8.32 28.61
N ILE A 203 19.07 -6.98 28.69
CA ILE A 203 18.32 -6.20 27.70
C ILE A 203 18.92 -6.37 26.29
N LEU A 204 20.25 -6.36 26.19
CA LEU A 204 20.95 -6.54 24.92
C LEU A 204 20.61 -7.88 24.27
N THR A 205 20.65 -8.97 25.03
CA THR A 205 20.38 -10.31 24.52
C THR A 205 18.93 -10.48 24.05
N VAL A 206 17.98 -9.98 24.83
CA VAL A 206 16.55 -10.02 24.47
C VAL A 206 16.29 -9.15 23.23
N THR A 207 16.80 -7.91 23.22
CA THR A 207 16.61 -7.01 22.07
C THR A 207 17.19 -7.58 20.78
N GLN A 208 18.36 -8.23 20.85
CA GLN A 208 19.00 -8.85 19.69
C GLN A 208 18.11 -9.94 19.08
N ARG A 209 17.48 -10.80 19.89
CA ARG A 209 16.54 -11.80 19.41
C ARG A 209 15.29 -11.16 18.81
N LEU A 210 14.75 -10.14 19.48
CA LEU A 210 13.59 -9.39 18.99
C LEU A 210 13.85 -8.70 17.65
N LEU A 211 15.04 -8.13 17.43
CA LEU A 211 15.41 -7.54 16.14
C LEU A 211 15.35 -8.55 15.00
N VAL A 212 15.84 -9.78 15.23
CA VAL A 212 15.82 -10.85 14.23
C VAL A 212 14.38 -11.31 13.96
N ILE A 213 13.60 -11.57 15.01
CA ILE A 213 12.19 -12.01 14.88
C ILE A 213 11.36 -10.96 14.12
N ASN A 214 11.47 -9.71 14.53
CA ASN A 214 10.78 -8.61 13.87
C ASN A 214 11.32 -8.36 12.45
N GLY A 215 12.62 -8.50 12.22
CA GLY A 215 13.23 -8.38 10.90
C GLY A 215 12.61 -9.35 9.90
N ILE A 216 12.39 -10.61 10.30
CA ILE A 216 11.68 -11.59 9.50
C ILE A 216 10.23 -11.14 9.25
N GLY A 217 9.54 -10.64 10.28
CA GLY A 217 8.18 -10.12 10.17
C GLY A 217 8.06 -8.98 9.14
N GLN A 218 9.07 -8.11 9.03
CA GLN A 218 9.08 -6.98 8.11
C GLN A 218 9.04 -7.38 6.62
N PHE A 219 9.60 -8.54 6.26
CA PHE A 219 9.45 -9.04 4.87
C PHE A 219 7.98 -9.28 4.52
N PHE A 220 7.24 -9.88 5.43
CA PHE A 220 5.82 -10.15 5.21
C PHE A 220 4.98 -8.87 5.30
N ASP A 221 5.35 -7.95 6.18
CA ASP A 221 4.68 -6.66 6.30
C ASP A 221 4.82 -5.81 5.04
N GLY A 222 6.00 -5.74 4.43
CA GLY A 222 6.24 -5.06 3.17
C GLY A 222 5.34 -5.57 2.03
N VAL A 223 5.20 -6.91 1.90
CA VAL A 223 4.29 -7.54 0.94
C VAL A 223 2.84 -7.19 1.27
N ARG A 224 2.44 -7.30 2.53
CA ARG A 224 1.09 -6.98 3.02
C ARG A 224 0.69 -5.55 2.67
N GLN A 225 1.56 -4.57 2.96
CA GLN A 225 1.32 -3.15 2.73
C GLN A 225 1.15 -2.84 1.23
N THR A 226 2.03 -3.36 0.39
CA THR A 226 1.97 -3.13 -1.07
C THR A 226 0.75 -3.78 -1.71
N LEU A 227 0.39 -5.00 -1.32
CA LEU A 227 -0.80 -5.70 -1.83
C LEU A 227 -2.10 -5.07 -1.34
N THR A 228 -2.12 -4.62 -0.09
CA THR A 228 -3.24 -3.81 0.45
C THR A 228 -3.45 -2.56 -0.41
N GLY A 229 -2.38 -1.81 -0.69
CA GLY A 229 -2.44 -0.65 -1.58
C GLY A 229 -2.93 -1.00 -2.98
N ALA A 230 -2.42 -2.08 -3.58
CA ALA A 230 -2.83 -2.52 -4.90
C ALA A 230 -4.33 -2.87 -4.99
N LEU A 231 -4.89 -3.55 -3.98
CA LEU A 231 -6.31 -3.90 -3.91
C LEU A 231 -7.19 -2.68 -3.69
N ILE A 232 -6.82 -1.79 -2.77
CA ILE A 232 -7.53 -0.53 -2.52
C ILE A 232 -7.54 0.34 -3.79
N GLY A 233 -6.44 0.39 -4.54
CA GLY A 233 -6.35 1.09 -5.80
C GLY A 233 -7.29 0.55 -6.89
N GLN A 234 -7.66 -0.73 -6.82
CA GLN A 234 -8.67 -1.34 -7.68
C GLN A 234 -10.12 -1.10 -7.19
N GLY A 235 -10.29 -0.46 -6.05
CA GLY A 235 -11.60 -0.22 -5.42
C GLY A 235 -12.07 -1.33 -4.47
N ASP A 236 -11.28 -2.37 -4.27
CA ASP A 236 -11.56 -3.44 -3.29
C ASP A 236 -11.02 -3.04 -1.91
N ASN A 237 -11.81 -2.29 -1.14
CA ASN A 237 -11.42 -1.77 0.17
C ASN A 237 -11.81 -2.73 1.30
N VAL A 238 -12.86 -3.54 1.10
CA VAL A 238 -13.46 -4.37 2.15
C VAL A 238 -12.61 -5.61 2.41
N TYR A 239 -12.13 -6.26 1.37
CA TYR A 239 -11.37 -7.49 1.51
C TYR A 239 -10.03 -7.28 2.25
N PRO A 240 -9.19 -6.28 1.87
CA PRO A 240 -7.99 -5.96 2.65
C PRO A 240 -8.30 -5.58 4.10
N MET A 241 -9.38 -4.83 4.35
CA MET A 241 -9.81 -4.49 5.71
C MET A 241 -10.09 -5.76 6.52
N VAL A 242 -10.94 -6.65 6.02
CA VAL A 242 -11.31 -7.87 6.75
C VAL A 242 -10.08 -8.72 7.05
N ILE A 243 -9.20 -8.93 6.07
CA ILE A 243 -7.97 -9.71 6.29
C ILE A 243 -7.04 -9.04 7.30
N ASN A 244 -6.76 -7.74 7.15
CA ASN A 244 -5.84 -7.06 8.05
C ASN A 244 -6.40 -6.99 9.48
N VAL A 245 -7.69 -6.67 9.65
CA VAL A 245 -8.32 -6.63 10.99
C VAL A 245 -8.31 -8.02 11.63
N THR A 246 -8.76 -9.05 10.92
CA THR A 246 -8.80 -10.41 11.47
C THR A 246 -7.40 -10.98 11.73
N SER A 247 -6.44 -10.76 10.82
CA SER A 247 -5.08 -11.23 11.01
C SER A 247 -4.38 -10.50 12.16
N MET A 248 -4.49 -9.17 12.26
CA MET A 248 -3.78 -8.41 13.28
C MET A 248 -4.44 -8.50 14.67
N CYS A 249 -5.77 -8.26 14.76
CA CYS A 249 -6.45 -8.25 16.05
C CYS A 249 -6.80 -9.64 16.55
N LEU A 250 -7.31 -10.53 15.69
CA LEU A 250 -7.73 -11.85 16.17
C LEU A 250 -6.54 -12.82 16.19
N ILE A 251 -5.93 -13.08 15.04
CA ILE A 251 -4.86 -14.08 14.94
C ILE A 251 -3.58 -13.57 15.59
N GLY A 252 -3.21 -12.29 15.37
CA GLY A 252 -2.00 -11.71 15.92
C GLY A 252 -2.00 -11.66 17.44
N ILE A 253 -3.05 -11.14 18.06
CA ILE A 253 -3.14 -11.07 19.52
C ILE A 253 -3.24 -12.47 20.12
N LEU A 254 -4.06 -13.37 19.51
CA LEU A 254 -4.21 -14.72 20.01
C LEU A 254 -2.90 -15.52 19.91
N SER A 255 -2.21 -15.48 18.77
CA SER A 255 -0.93 -16.19 18.59
C SER A 255 0.17 -15.60 19.49
N SER A 256 0.20 -14.27 19.67
CA SER A 256 1.11 -13.62 20.63
C SER A 256 0.86 -14.08 22.06
N TYR A 257 -0.41 -14.18 22.47
CA TYR A 257 -0.77 -14.69 23.79
C TYR A 257 -0.39 -16.16 23.97
N LEU A 258 -0.75 -17.00 22.99
CA LEU A 258 -0.46 -18.44 23.06
C LEU A 258 1.04 -18.71 23.11
N MET A 259 1.85 -18.05 22.28
CA MET A 259 3.30 -18.26 22.24
C MET A 259 4.02 -17.61 23.42
N GLY A 260 3.61 -16.39 23.80
CA GLY A 260 4.26 -15.65 24.89
C GLY A 260 3.96 -16.23 26.25
N PHE A 261 2.70 -16.53 26.57
CA PHE A 261 2.27 -16.97 27.92
C PHE A 261 2.15 -18.49 28.04
N LEU A 262 1.43 -19.16 27.13
CA LEU A 262 1.25 -20.61 27.21
C LEU A 262 2.47 -21.37 26.70
N GLY A 263 3.15 -20.86 25.67
CA GLY A 263 4.38 -21.45 25.14
C GLY A 263 5.62 -21.18 26.00
N HIS A 264 5.50 -20.32 27.02
CA HIS A 264 6.61 -19.89 27.90
C HIS A 264 7.81 -19.27 27.18
N GLU A 265 7.60 -18.78 25.94
CA GLU A 265 8.65 -18.12 25.15
C GLU A 265 8.84 -16.65 25.54
N GLY A 266 8.01 -16.13 26.45
CA GLY A 266 8.08 -14.75 26.92
C GLY A 266 7.86 -13.72 25.81
N VAL A 267 8.66 -12.67 25.82
CA VAL A 267 8.54 -11.56 24.85
C VAL A 267 8.86 -12.02 23.43
N ASP A 268 9.79 -12.95 23.25
CA ASP A 268 10.13 -13.52 21.93
C ASP A 268 8.91 -14.18 21.30
N GLY A 269 8.12 -14.92 22.07
CA GLY A 269 6.87 -15.55 21.65
C GLY A 269 5.80 -14.54 21.22
N ILE A 270 5.69 -13.40 21.91
CA ILE A 270 4.72 -12.33 21.55
C ILE A 270 5.01 -11.79 20.15
N PHE A 271 6.26 -11.43 19.88
CA PHE A 271 6.64 -10.87 18.58
C PHE A 271 6.71 -11.92 17.47
N ALA A 272 7.03 -13.17 17.79
CA ALA A 272 6.91 -14.28 16.84
C ALA A 272 5.45 -14.52 16.43
N GLY A 273 4.50 -14.53 17.37
CA GLY A 273 3.08 -14.63 17.09
C GLY A 273 2.56 -13.51 16.20
N ARG A 274 3.01 -12.28 16.44
CA ARG A 274 2.72 -11.14 15.59
C ARG A 274 3.28 -11.32 14.16
N SER A 275 4.49 -11.82 14.02
CA SER A 275 5.11 -12.10 12.70
C SER A 275 4.34 -13.18 11.93
N ILE A 276 3.80 -14.19 12.60
CA ILE A 276 2.92 -15.21 12.01
C ILE A 276 1.65 -14.56 11.44
N SER A 277 1.05 -13.62 12.15
CA SER A 277 -0.15 -12.93 11.65
C SER A 277 0.13 -12.10 10.39
N MET A 278 1.29 -11.44 10.32
CA MET A 278 1.74 -10.70 9.13
C MET A 278 1.95 -11.64 7.94
N PHE A 279 2.59 -12.79 8.17
CA PHE A 279 2.77 -13.83 7.17
C PHE A 279 1.44 -14.32 6.60
N LEU A 280 0.48 -14.65 7.47
CA LEU A 280 -0.84 -15.10 7.04
C LEU A 280 -1.59 -14.03 6.26
N ALA A 281 -1.57 -12.78 6.73
CA ALA A 281 -2.17 -11.65 6.04
C ALA A 281 -1.56 -11.45 4.64
N ALA A 282 -0.23 -11.51 4.52
CA ALA A 282 0.47 -11.38 3.25
C ALA A 282 0.06 -12.49 2.25
N ILE A 283 -0.05 -13.73 2.69
CA ILE A 283 -0.49 -14.85 1.85
C ILE A 283 -1.94 -14.66 1.37
N LEU A 284 -2.86 -14.35 2.28
CA LEU A 284 -4.27 -14.19 1.93
C LEU A 284 -4.49 -13.02 0.97
N LEU A 285 -3.79 -11.90 1.19
CA LEU A 285 -3.82 -10.76 0.27
C LEU A 285 -3.18 -11.09 -1.07
N ALA A 286 -2.09 -11.85 -1.10
CA ALA A 286 -1.45 -12.29 -2.33
C ALA A 286 -2.40 -13.19 -3.16
N ILE A 287 -3.04 -14.18 -2.54
CA ILE A 287 -4.01 -15.06 -3.21
C ILE A 287 -5.15 -14.21 -3.81
N ARG A 288 -5.71 -13.27 -3.04
CA ARG A 288 -6.79 -12.39 -3.53
C ARG A 288 -6.34 -11.54 -4.70
N TRP A 289 -5.17 -10.89 -4.56
CA TRP A 289 -4.67 -9.99 -5.59
C TRP A 289 -4.32 -10.73 -6.89
N PHE A 290 -3.66 -11.89 -6.79
CA PHE A 290 -3.36 -12.71 -7.99
C PHE A 290 -4.64 -13.19 -8.68
N ARG A 291 -5.66 -13.62 -7.92
CA ARG A 291 -6.95 -14.02 -8.50
C ARG A 291 -7.67 -12.83 -9.15
N ALA A 292 -7.74 -11.69 -8.47
CA ALA A 292 -8.38 -10.49 -8.98
C ALA A 292 -7.70 -9.97 -10.27
N SER A 293 -6.37 -9.89 -10.27
CA SER A 293 -5.60 -9.43 -11.44
C SER A 293 -5.68 -10.39 -12.62
N SER A 294 -5.69 -11.70 -12.38
CA SER A 294 -5.85 -12.71 -13.44
C SER A 294 -7.24 -12.67 -14.05
N HIS A 295 -8.28 -12.51 -13.24
CA HIS A 295 -9.66 -12.39 -13.73
C HIS A 295 -9.84 -11.13 -14.59
N LEU A 296 -9.28 -9.99 -14.17
CA LEU A 296 -9.34 -8.75 -14.94
C LEU A 296 -8.61 -8.84 -16.30
N ILE A 297 -7.54 -9.61 -16.39
CA ILE A 297 -6.81 -9.84 -17.65
C ILE A 297 -7.60 -10.80 -18.57
N ALA A 298 -8.25 -11.80 -18.02
CA ALA A 298 -8.98 -12.81 -18.78
C ALA A 298 -10.29 -12.28 -19.41
N THR A 299 -10.99 -11.39 -18.71
CA THR A 299 -12.32 -10.89 -19.14
C THR A 299 -12.31 -10.20 -20.52
N PRO A 300 -11.43 -9.26 -20.85
CA PRO A 300 -11.39 -8.65 -22.18
C PRO A 300 -10.94 -9.64 -23.27
N LEU A 301 -10.12 -10.63 -22.92
CA LEU A 301 -9.68 -11.68 -23.84
C LEU A 301 -10.86 -12.60 -24.23
N GLN A 302 -11.69 -12.98 -23.26
CA GLN A 302 -12.90 -13.76 -23.51
C GLN A 302 -13.93 -12.99 -24.36
N GLY A 303 -14.11 -11.69 -24.11
CA GLY A 303 -14.99 -10.85 -24.93
C GLY A 303 -14.52 -10.72 -26.39
N ALA A 304 -13.19 -10.59 -26.59
CA ALA A 304 -12.61 -10.57 -27.92
C ALA A 304 -12.74 -11.92 -28.65
N LEU A 305 -12.58 -13.03 -27.92
CA LEU A 305 -12.75 -14.38 -28.47
C LEU A 305 -14.19 -14.71 -28.83
N THR A 306 -15.16 -14.27 -27.98
CA THR A 306 -16.60 -14.45 -28.28
C THR A 306 -17.01 -13.59 -29.46
N GLY A 307 -16.59 -12.33 -29.53
CA GLY A 307 -16.86 -11.46 -30.68
C GLY A 307 -16.23 -11.96 -31.99
N SER A 308 -14.99 -12.47 -31.95
CA SER A 308 -14.34 -13.09 -33.10
C SER A 308 -15.04 -14.40 -33.52
N ARG A 309 -15.52 -15.18 -32.55
CA ARG A 309 -16.29 -16.40 -32.81
C ARG A 309 -17.65 -16.10 -33.43
N GLU A 310 -18.37 -15.08 -32.94
CA GLU A 310 -19.62 -14.63 -33.49
C GLU A 310 -19.44 -14.06 -34.92
N ALA A 311 -18.35 -13.30 -35.15
CA ALA A 311 -18.02 -12.81 -36.49
C ALA A 311 -17.66 -13.95 -37.45
N LEU A 312 -16.92 -14.98 -36.99
CA LEU A 312 -16.60 -16.17 -37.79
C LEU A 312 -17.86 -17.03 -38.06
N LEU A 313 -18.78 -17.14 -37.12
CA LEU A 313 -20.04 -17.86 -37.31
C LEU A 313 -20.98 -17.11 -38.26
N ALA A 314 -20.97 -15.78 -38.26
CA ALA A 314 -21.72 -14.96 -39.19
C ALA A 314 -21.18 -15.04 -40.66
N ASP A 315 -19.84 -15.25 -40.79
CA ASP A 315 -19.18 -15.42 -42.09
C ASP A 315 -19.26 -16.87 -42.61
N SER A 316 -19.59 -17.85 -41.74
CA SER A 316 -19.61 -19.28 -42.06
C SER A 316 -20.91 -19.75 -42.76
N ASP A 317 -21.84 -18.86 -43.00
CA ASP A 317 -23.00 -19.16 -43.91
C ASP A 317 -22.56 -19.22 -45.38
N GLU A 318 -21.27 -18.91 -45.72
CA GLU A 318 -20.77 -18.95 -47.09
C GLU A 318 -19.65 -19.97 -47.39
N ASP A 319 -18.93 -20.58 -46.40
CA ASP A 319 -17.85 -21.53 -46.75
C ASP A 319 -17.58 -22.65 -45.70
N THR A 320 -17.67 -23.87 -46.16
CA THR A 320 -17.39 -25.14 -45.39
C THR A 320 -15.97 -25.33 -44.89
N ALA A 321 -15.06 -24.40 -45.13
CA ALA A 321 -13.65 -24.46 -44.64
C ALA A 321 -13.46 -23.98 -43.21
N SER A 322 -14.52 -23.40 -42.62
CA SER A 322 -14.51 -22.82 -41.29
C SER A 322 -14.82 -23.81 -40.15
N GLU A 323 -15.38 -24.99 -40.45
CA GLU A 323 -15.73 -25.98 -39.42
C GLU A 323 -14.50 -26.66 -38.81
N GLU A 324 -13.46 -26.90 -39.59
CA GLU A 324 -12.24 -27.56 -39.13
C GLU A 324 -11.42 -26.66 -38.19
N PHE A 325 -11.40 -25.35 -38.45
CA PHE A 325 -10.75 -24.33 -37.61
C PHE A 325 -11.49 -24.07 -36.28
N ILE A 326 -12.82 -24.11 -36.33
CA ILE A 326 -13.68 -23.96 -35.12
C ILE A 326 -13.54 -25.18 -34.20
N PHE A 327 -13.41 -26.38 -34.76
CA PHE A 327 -13.20 -27.61 -34.00
C PHE A 327 -11.83 -27.59 -33.26
N GLU A 328 -10.79 -27.07 -33.92
CA GLU A 328 -9.44 -26.99 -33.34
C GLU A 328 -9.39 -25.99 -32.17
N ILE A 329 -10.06 -24.82 -32.27
CA ILE A 329 -10.16 -23.83 -31.19
C ILE A 329 -10.95 -24.39 -29.98
N ASN A 330 -11.99 -25.16 -30.20
CA ASN A 330 -12.83 -25.73 -29.14
C ASN A 330 -12.16 -26.87 -28.37
N SER A 331 -11.14 -27.52 -28.97
CA SER A 331 -10.41 -28.64 -28.35
C SER A 331 -9.20 -28.22 -27.51
N MET A 332 -8.80 -26.95 -27.55
CA MET A 332 -7.64 -26.46 -26.79
C MET A 332 -7.97 -26.11 -25.34
N PRO A 333 -7.18 -26.55 -24.36
CA PRO A 333 -7.34 -26.18 -22.98
C PRO A 333 -7.07 -24.66 -22.77
N ALA A 334 -7.83 -24.02 -21.89
CA ALA A 334 -7.86 -22.57 -21.66
C ALA A 334 -6.48 -21.93 -21.35
N SER A 335 -5.46 -22.72 -20.96
CA SER A 335 -4.09 -22.28 -20.72
C SER A 335 -3.23 -22.11 -21.97
N SER A 336 -3.63 -22.72 -23.10
CA SER A 336 -2.85 -22.71 -24.34
C SER A 336 -3.24 -21.58 -25.30
N ASN A 337 -4.43 -20.99 -25.11
CA ASN A 337 -4.97 -19.97 -26.03
C ASN A 337 -4.15 -18.67 -26.09
N ALA A 338 -3.50 -18.29 -25.00
CA ALA A 338 -2.73 -17.03 -24.93
C ALA A 338 -1.44 -17.05 -25.78
N SER A 339 -0.84 -18.22 -26.00
CA SER A 339 0.41 -18.36 -26.79
C SER A 339 0.15 -18.53 -28.28
N PHE A 340 -1.04 -18.99 -28.67
CA PHE A 340 -1.42 -19.19 -30.07
C PHE A 340 -1.68 -17.85 -30.77
N PHE A 341 -2.39 -16.91 -30.12
CA PHE A 341 -2.66 -15.60 -30.70
C PHE A 341 -1.44 -14.68 -30.83
N GLN A 342 -0.34 -14.95 -30.13
CA GLN A 342 0.93 -14.23 -30.32
C GLN A 342 1.69 -14.66 -31.57
N ARG A 343 1.35 -15.79 -32.19
CA ARG A 343 2.03 -16.37 -33.37
C ARG A 343 1.21 -16.37 -34.66
N ALA A 344 -0.07 -15.93 -34.63
CA ALA A 344 -0.86 -15.84 -35.84
C ALA A 344 -0.33 -14.69 -36.73
N PRO A 345 0.01 -14.96 -37.99
CA PRO A 345 0.41 -13.90 -38.90
C PRO A 345 -0.80 -13.00 -39.17
N LEU A 346 -0.58 -11.70 -39.04
CA LEU A 346 -1.54 -10.65 -39.41
C LEU A 346 -2.07 -10.96 -40.83
N ALA A 347 -3.34 -11.30 -40.93
CA ALA A 347 -3.99 -11.48 -42.23
C ALA A 347 -3.85 -10.16 -43.00
N ARG A 348 -3.32 -10.29 -44.23
CA ARG A 348 -3.15 -9.18 -45.15
C ARG A 348 -4.47 -8.42 -45.31
N SER A 349 -4.46 -7.15 -44.97
CA SER A 349 -5.53 -6.22 -45.33
C SER A 349 -5.68 -6.21 -46.88
N HIS A 350 -6.83 -6.66 -47.35
CA HIS A 350 -7.24 -6.39 -48.71
C HIS A 350 -7.39 -4.88 -48.92
N SER A 351 -6.69 -4.39 -49.91
CA SER A 351 -6.67 -3.03 -50.42
C SER A 351 -8.08 -2.54 -50.72
N LEU A 352 -8.55 -1.47 -50.06
CA LEU A 352 -9.63 -0.63 -50.50
C LEU A 352 -9.14 0.25 -51.67
N PRO A 353 -9.98 0.54 -52.66
CA PRO A 353 -9.61 1.33 -53.84
C PRO A 353 -9.47 2.81 -53.46
N GLU A 354 -8.43 3.43 -54.05
CA GLU A 354 -8.22 4.86 -54.07
C GLU A 354 -9.39 5.62 -54.67
N SER A 355 -9.94 6.60 -53.99
CA SER A 355 -10.70 7.64 -54.63
C SER A 355 -10.37 9.01 -54.05
N SER A 356 -9.78 9.80 -54.92
CA SER A 356 -9.77 11.27 -55.07
C SER A 356 -9.48 12.15 -53.87
N THR A 357 -8.34 12.80 -53.99
CA THR A 357 -7.93 14.07 -53.46
C THR A 357 -9.02 15.14 -53.55
N ASP A 358 -9.36 15.76 -52.44
CA ASP A 358 -9.71 17.18 -52.43
C ASP A 358 -9.21 17.82 -51.12
N SER A 359 -8.45 18.86 -51.29
CA SER A 359 -7.89 19.81 -50.36
C SER A 359 -8.97 20.59 -49.62
N ILE A 360 -8.95 20.63 -48.29
CA ILE A 360 -9.54 21.72 -47.50
C ILE A 360 -8.64 22.08 -46.31
N GLU A 361 -8.44 23.39 -46.19
CA GLU A 361 -7.63 24.17 -45.30
C GLU A 361 -7.79 23.84 -43.80
N ALA A 362 -6.72 24.19 -43.09
CA ALA A 362 -6.62 24.30 -41.64
C ALA A 362 -7.65 25.28 -41.07
N ASP A 363 -8.37 24.88 -40.04
CA ASP A 363 -8.95 25.80 -39.06
C ASP A 363 -8.64 25.27 -37.64
N ASP A 364 -7.88 26.06 -36.92
CA ASP A 364 -7.55 25.94 -35.52
C ASP A 364 -8.76 26.29 -34.67
N SER A 365 -9.00 25.53 -33.64
CA SER A 365 -9.87 25.80 -32.49
C SER A 365 -11.06 24.86 -32.30
N VAL A 366 -10.80 23.73 -31.64
CA VAL A 366 -11.81 23.13 -30.76
C VAL A 366 -11.15 22.55 -29.50
N SER A 367 -11.26 23.29 -28.42
CA SER A 367 -11.01 22.85 -27.06
C SER A 367 -12.05 21.82 -26.62
N LEU A 368 -11.61 20.60 -26.32
CA LEU A 368 -12.44 19.58 -25.71
C LEU A 368 -12.53 19.81 -24.18
N PRO A 369 -13.72 19.77 -23.59
CA PRO A 369 -13.88 19.88 -22.14
C PRO A 369 -13.58 18.55 -21.45
N CYS A 370 -12.78 18.58 -20.38
CA CYS A 370 -12.62 17.49 -19.44
C CYS A 370 -13.94 17.18 -18.72
N PRO A 371 -14.32 15.91 -18.57
CA PRO A 371 -15.45 15.57 -17.72
C PRO A 371 -15.08 15.70 -16.24
N SER A 372 -15.85 16.51 -15.53
CA SER A 372 -15.87 16.67 -14.08
C SER A 372 -16.30 15.38 -13.40
N ILE A 373 -15.47 14.90 -12.43
CA ILE A 373 -15.88 14.01 -11.35
C ILE A 373 -15.78 14.75 -10.02
#